data_8e3a9750f3e9f001574ce39e5b518759
#
_entry.id   8e3a9750f3e9f001574ce39e5b518759
#
_cell.length_a   1.000
_cell.length_b   1.000
_cell.length_c   1.000
_cell.angle_alpha   90.00
_cell.angle_beta   90.00
_cell.angle_gamma   90.00
#
_symmetry.space_group_name_H-M   'P 1'
#
loop_
_entity.id
_entity.type
_entity.pdbx_description
1 polymer ?
#
loop_
_entity_poly.entity_id
_entity_poly.type
_entity_poly.pdbx_seq_one_letter_code
_entity_poly.pdbx_strand_id
1 'polypeptide(L)'
;GVLAGRDGAAELLKDALALYDLRFWNEEEGLSCDTWNTEFTELDPYRGLNANMHTVEAFLAAADVTGDEKYRVRAGRIIDHVLVWAKDNNWRIPEHFSSDWVPDLECNKDRPDDQFKPYGATPGHGIEWARLITQWVLSTYKEDKAGAAPYIEAAENLYNRAVADAWNADGAPGICYTTDWNGKPVVHDRMHWTLAEAINTSAVLSNVTD
;
A
#
# COMPACT_ATOMS: atom_id res chain seq x y z
N GLY A 1 2.10 -0.01 22.48
CA GLY A 1 2.43 0.91 23.57
C GLY A 1 1.19 1.45 24.24
N VAL A 2 0.37 2.26 23.54
CA VAL A 2 -0.81 2.95 24.12
C VAL A 2 -1.82 1.96 24.69
N LEU A 3 -2.29 0.99 23.89
CA LEU A 3 -3.25 -0.03 24.32
C LEU A 3 -2.74 -0.91 25.47
N ALA A 4 -1.43 -1.02 25.63
CA ALA A 4 -0.81 -1.77 26.72
C ALA A 4 -0.53 -0.88 27.96
N GLY A 5 -0.98 0.37 27.97
CA GLY A 5 -0.81 1.30 29.10
C GLY A 5 0.66 1.62 29.42
N ARG A 6 1.55 1.63 28.41
CA ARG A 6 2.96 1.97 28.62
C ARG A 6 3.13 3.46 28.83
N ASP A 7 3.87 3.83 29.88
CA ASP A 7 4.18 5.22 30.18
C ASP A 7 4.86 5.92 29.00
N GLY A 8 4.45 7.15 28.70
CA GLY A 8 4.96 7.98 27.60
C GLY A 8 4.50 7.56 26.20
N ALA A 9 3.81 6.41 26.04
CA ALA A 9 3.42 5.94 24.72
C ALA A 9 2.37 6.81 24.03
N ALA A 10 1.47 7.41 24.80
CA ALA A 10 0.44 8.30 24.26
C ALA A 10 1.04 9.63 23.78
N GLU A 11 1.98 10.20 24.53
CA GLU A 11 2.72 11.40 24.17
C GLU A 11 3.56 11.15 22.91
N LEU A 12 4.29 10.04 22.86
CA LEU A 12 5.09 9.68 21.69
C LEU A 12 4.23 9.51 20.44
N LEU A 13 3.07 8.85 20.55
CA LEU A 13 2.14 8.71 19.43
C LEU A 13 1.63 10.07 18.96
N LYS A 14 1.24 10.95 19.89
CA LYS A 14 0.78 12.30 19.56
C LYS A 14 1.86 13.10 18.84
N ASP A 15 3.09 13.06 19.34
CA ASP A 15 4.22 13.80 18.74
C ASP A 15 4.57 13.25 17.36
N ALA A 16 4.57 11.93 17.19
CA ALA A 16 4.81 11.28 15.89
C ALA A 16 3.73 11.65 14.86
N LEU A 17 2.45 11.61 15.24
CA LEU A 17 1.35 11.99 14.36
C LEU A 17 1.39 13.48 14.01
N ALA A 18 1.74 14.36 14.97
CA ALA A 18 1.88 15.80 14.72
C ALA A 18 3.05 16.09 13.74
N LEU A 19 4.18 15.41 13.90
CA LEU A 19 5.30 15.51 12.96
C LEU A 19 4.91 15.00 11.57
N TYR A 20 4.20 13.90 11.52
CA TYR A 20 3.71 13.32 10.25
C TYR A 20 2.78 14.30 9.53
N ASP A 21 1.79 14.86 10.23
CA ASP A 21 0.86 15.87 9.69
C ASP A 21 1.58 17.11 9.18
N LEU A 22 2.67 17.50 9.85
CA LEU A 22 3.44 18.71 9.50
C LEU A 22 4.37 18.52 8.29
N ARG A 23 4.92 17.31 8.11
CA ARG A 23 6.06 17.08 7.19
C ARG A 23 5.75 16.12 6.04
N PHE A 24 4.92 15.13 6.25
CA PHE A 24 4.73 14.05 5.29
C PHE A 24 3.35 14.05 4.63
N TRP A 25 2.31 14.41 5.37
CA TRP A 25 0.96 14.42 4.82
C TRP A 25 0.68 15.70 4.03
N ASN A 26 0.27 15.56 2.76
CA ASN A 26 -0.24 16.67 1.95
C ASN A 26 -1.77 16.62 1.92
N GLU A 27 -2.42 17.55 2.62
CA GLU A 27 -3.87 17.59 2.72
C GLU A 27 -4.56 17.93 1.40
N GLU A 28 -3.93 18.70 0.52
CA GLU A 28 -4.47 19.03 -0.78
C GLU A 28 -4.45 17.83 -1.73
N GLU A 29 -3.32 17.14 -1.82
CA GLU A 29 -3.14 15.94 -2.64
C GLU A 29 -3.84 14.71 -2.07
N GLY A 30 -3.97 14.60 -0.74
CA GLY A 30 -4.46 13.40 -0.06
C GLY A 30 -3.48 12.24 -0.09
N LEU A 31 -2.20 12.54 -0.14
CA LEU A 31 -1.08 11.61 -0.25
C LEU A 31 0.06 12.02 0.67
N SER A 32 0.97 11.10 0.93
CA SER A 32 2.16 11.33 1.72
C SER A 32 3.41 11.39 0.86
N CYS A 33 4.29 12.36 1.14
CA CYS A 33 5.63 12.35 0.56
C CYS A 33 6.54 11.34 1.28
N ASP A 34 7.67 11.01 0.66
CA ASP A 34 8.52 9.91 1.09
C ASP A 34 9.65 10.36 2.02
N THR A 35 10.49 11.30 1.58
CA THR A 35 11.79 11.51 2.20
C THR A 35 12.15 12.98 2.31
N TRP A 36 12.56 13.40 3.49
CA TRP A 36 13.18 14.68 3.78
C TRP A 36 14.66 14.48 4.14
N ASN A 37 15.47 15.53 3.94
CA ASN A 37 16.78 15.55 4.58
C ASN A 37 16.66 15.67 6.11
N THR A 38 17.75 15.43 6.84
CA THR A 38 17.78 15.40 8.31
C THR A 38 17.24 16.68 8.95
N GLU A 39 17.45 17.82 8.33
CA GLU A 39 17.05 19.13 8.82
C GLU A 39 15.62 19.53 8.44
N PHE A 40 14.89 18.69 7.69
CA PHE A 40 13.58 18.99 7.12
C PHE A 40 13.52 20.28 6.28
N THR A 41 14.59 20.56 5.54
CA THR A 41 14.72 21.73 4.66
C THR A 41 14.56 21.39 3.19
N GLU A 42 14.81 20.11 2.81
CA GLU A 42 14.75 19.63 1.43
C GLU A 42 13.91 18.36 1.38
N LEU A 43 12.84 18.41 0.59
CA LEU A 43 11.99 17.27 0.25
C LEU A 43 12.52 16.61 -1.02
N ASP A 44 12.76 15.29 -0.98
CA ASP A 44 13.10 14.51 -2.17
C ASP A 44 11.95 14.62 -3.19
N PRO A 45 12.25 14.88 -4.48
CA PRO A 45 11.22 14.94 -5.51
C PRO A 45 10.59 13.59 -5.86
N TYR A 46 11.21 12.48 -5.48
CA TYR A 46 10.65 11.14 -5.66
C TYR A 46 9.37 10.96 -4.83
N ARG A 47 8.41 10.25 -5.42
CA ARG A 47 7.20 9.77 -4.73
C ARG A 47 7.08 8.28 -4.93
N GLY A 48 6.78 7.57 -3.86
CA GLY A 48 6.64 6.11 -3.86
C GLY A 48 5.33 5.64 -3.26
N LEU A 49 4.76 4.61 -3.84
CA LEU A 49 3.52 4.07 -3.32
C LEU A 49 3.73 3.21 -2.07
N ASN A 50 4.92 2.67 -1.88
CA ASN A 50 5.27 1.94 -0.66
C ASN A 50 5.11 2.78 0.61
N ALA A 51 5.55 4.05 0.60
CA ALA A 51 5.34 4.96 1.73
C ALA A 51 3.85 5.20 2.01
N ASN A 52 3.03 5.35 0.96
CA ASN A 52 1.59 5.53 1.09
C ASN A 52 0.88 4.25 1.56
N MET A 53 1.35 3.08 1.17
CA MET A 53 0.83 1.78 1.65
C MET A 53 0.99 1.65 3.16
N HIS A 54 2.19 1.86 3.67
CA HIS A 54 2.43 1.84 5.11
C HIS A 54 1.77 3.01 5.85
N THR A 55 1.51 4.13 5.17
CA THR A 55 0.69 5.21 5.73
C THR A 55 -0.76 4.76 5.96
N VAL A 56 -1.37 4.06 5.02
CA VAL A 56 -2.72 3.48 5.21
C VAL A 56 -2.72 2.54 6.42
N GLU A 57 -1.75 1.64 6.52
CA GLU A 57 -1.61 0.73 7.66
C GLU A 57 -1.48 1.49 8.98
N ALA A 58 -0.59 2.49 9.03
CA ALA A 58 -0.38 3.32 10.21
C ALA A 58 -1.64 4.15 10.57
N PHE A 59 -2.35 4.68 9.59
CA PHE A 59 -3.58 5.45 9.80
C PHE A 59 -4.72 4.58 10.32
N LEU A 60 -4.89 3.35 9.84
CA LEU A 60 -5.87 2.43 10.39
C LEU A 60 -5.57 2.12 11.86
N ALA A 61 -4.31 1.82 12.17
CA ALA A 61 -3.89 1.60 13.56
C ALA A 61 -4.05 2.86 14.43
N ALA A 62 -3.74 4.05 13.91
CA ALA A 62 -3.92 5.32 14.62
C ALA A 62 -5.40 5.60 14.92
N ALA A 63 -6.29 5.38 13.94
CA ALA A 63 -7.73 5.52 14.13
C ALA A 63 -8.26 4.60 15.23
N ASP A 64 -7.83 3.35 15.24
CA ASP A 64 -8.26 2.37 16.26
C ASP A 64 -7.77 2.73 17.67
N VAL A 65 -6.56 3.29 17.79
CA VAL A 65 -5.96 3.64 19.09
C VAL A 65 -6.46 4.97 19.61
N THR A 66 -6.65 5.96 18.74
CA THR A 66 -7.02 7.34 19.14
C THR A 66 -8.52 7.59 19.11
N GLY A 67 -9.28 6.83 18.31
CA GLY A 67 -10.68 7.10 18.02
C GLY A 67 -10.89 8.27 17.06
N ASP A 68 -9.85 8.81 16.45
CA ASP A 68 -9.94 9.95 15.51
C ASP A 68 -10.17 9.44 14.08
N GLU A 69 -11.40 9.61 13.61
CA GLU A 69 -11.85 9.17 12.29
C GLU A 69 -11.14 9.85 11.11
N LYS A 70 -10.45 10.98 11.35
CA LYS A 70 -9.68 11.67 10.30
C LYS A 70 -8.67 10.72 9.62
N TYR A 71 -8.11 9.79 10.38
CA TYR A 71 -7.12 8.84 9.84
C TYR A 71 -7.76 7.81 8.91
N ARG A 72 -9.00 7.32 9.18
CA ARG A 72 -9.71 6.46 8.23
C ARG A 72 -10.11 7.21 6.96
N VAL A 73 -10.50 8.48 7.09
CA VAL A 73 -10.81 9.34 5.93
C VAL A 73 -9.56 9.53 5.07
N ARG A 74 -8.41 9.83 5.67
CA ARG A 74 -7.14 9.98 4.94
C ARG A 74 -6.68 8.69 4.29
N ALA A 75 -6.81 7.56 4.98
CA ALA A 75 -6.55 6.25 4.38
C ALA A 75 -7.40 5.99 3.14
N GLY A 76 -8.69 6.33 3.18
CA GLY A 76 -9.58 6.24 2.02
C GLY A 76 -9.14 7.11 0.86
N ARG A 77 -8.65 8.33 1.09
CA ARG A 77 -8.12 9.21 0.03
C ARG A 77 -6.93 8.60 -0.69
N ILE A 78 -6.00 8.00 0.06
CA ILE A 78 -4.87 7.26 -0.54
C ILE A 78 -5.39 6.09 -1.38
N ILE A 79 -6.30 5.30 -0.82
CA ILE A 79 -6.90 4.15 -1.51
C ILE A 79 -7.58 4.56 -2.82
N ASP A 80 -8.31 5.67 -2.85
CA ASP A 80 -8.96 6.16 -4.07
C ASP A 80 -7.94 6.45 -5.18
N HIS A 81 -6.79 7.06 -4.87
CA HIS A 81 -5.70 7.26 -5.83
C HIS A 81 -5.14 5.92 -6.34
N VAL A 82 -4.86 5.00 -5.42
CA VAL A 82 -4.32 3.67 -5.76
C VAL A 82 -5.23 2.92 -6.71
N LEU A 83 -6.55 2.98 -6.49
CA LEU A 83 -7.51 2.29 -7.35
C LEU A 83 -7.54 2.86 -8.77
N VAL A 84 -7.37 4.17 -8.94
CA VAL A 84 -7.23 4.77 -10.28
C VAL A 84 -5.99 4.25 -10.98
N TRP A 85 -4.83 4.34 -10.33
CA TRP A 85 -3.56 3.87 -10.92
C TRP A 85 -3.55 2.37 -11.21
N ALA A 86 -4.11 1.56 -10.32
CA ALA A 86 -4.21 0.11 -10.53
C ALA A 86 -5.10 -0.23 -11.74
N LYS A 87 -6.27 0.40 -11.86
CA LYS A 87 -7.17 0.21 -13.01
C LYS A 87 -6.49 0.56 -14.34
N ASP A 88 -5.78 1.67 -14.39
CA ASP A 88 -5.08 2.14 -15.58
C ASP A 88 -3.95 1.20 -16.00
N ASN A 89 -3.42 0.38 -15.06
CA ASN A 89 -2.35 -0.57 -15.29
C ASN A 89 -2.80 -2.06 -15.19
N ASN A 90 -4.05 -2.35 -15.53
CA ASN A 90 -4.60 -3.71 -15.49
C ASN A 90 -4.45 -4.40 -14.12
N TRP A 91 -4.71 -3.65 -13.06
CA TRP A 91 -4.59 -4.07 -11.66
C TRP A 91 -3.16 -4.42 -11.20
N ARG A 92 -2.15 -3.87 -11.89
CA ARG A 92 -0.76 -3.85 -11.42
C ARG A 92 -0.48 -2.50 -10.78
N ILE A 93 0.15 -2.52 -9.63
CA ILE A 93 0.43 -1.29 -8.86
C ILE A 93 1.68 -0.61 -9.42
N PRO A 94 1.60 0.66 -9.91
CA PRO A 94 2.77 1.48 -10.11
C PRO A 94 3.43 1.80 -8.76
N GLU A 95 4.76 1.66 -8.69
CA GLU A 95 5.50 1.84 -7.44
C GLU A 95 6.17 3.20 -7.35
N HIS A 96 6.54 3.79 -8.50
CA HIS A 96 7.40 4.96 -8.60
C HIS A 96 6.71 6.09 -9.35
N PHE A 97 6.89 7.32 -8.85
CA PHE A 97 6.23 8.50 -9.40
C PHE A 97 7.15 9.72 -9.34
N SER A 98 6.86 10.71 -10.21
CA SER A 98 7.40 12.07 -10.11
C SER A 98 6.83 12.83 -8.92
N SER A 99 7.37 14.02 -8.65
CA SER A 99 6.84 14.96 -7.65
C SER A 99 5.36 15.31 -7.84
N ASP A 100 4.85 15.20 -9.06
CA ASP A 100 3.48 15.52 -9.44
C ASP A 100 2.58 14.27 -9.56
N TRP A 101 3.01 13.17 -8.97
CA TRP A 101 2.32 11.88 -8.97
C TRP A 101 2.04 11.29 -10.35
N VAL A 102 2.92 11.60 -11.32
CA VAL A 102 2.90 10.91 -12.63
C VAL A 102 3.66 9.58 -12.49
N PRO A 103 3.04 8.43 -12.83
CA PRO A 103 3.70 7.13 -12.74
C PRO A 103 4.94 7.06 -13.64
N ASP A 104 6.07 6.62 -13.08
CA ASP A 104 7.29 6.27 -13.80
C ASP A 104 7.39 4.75 -13.93
N LEU A 105 6.78 4.21 -14.98
CA LEU A 105 6.73 2.77 -15.22
C LEU A 105 8.07 2.19 -15.71
N GLU A 106 9.02 3.02 -16.08
CA GLU A 106 10.34 2.61 -16.57
C GLU A 106 11.45 2.79 -15.51
N CYS A 107 11.08 3.24 -14.31
CA CYS A 107 12.03 3.43 -13.21
C CYS A 107 12.90 2.20 -12.99
N ASN A 108 14.22 2.37 -12.99
CA ASN A 108 15.23 1.32 -12.78
C ASN A 108 15.14 0.10 -13.73
N LYS A 109 14.62 0.26 -14.91
CA LYS A 109 14.55 -0.82 -15.91
C LYS A 109 15.91 -1.41 -16.28
N ASP A 110 16.96 -0.61 -16.18
CA ASP A 110 18.35 -1.00 -16.40
C ASP A 110 18.99 -1.69 -15.18
N ARG A 111 18.35 -1.60 -14.01
CA ARG A 111 18.75 -2.22 -12.73
C ARG A 111 17.53 -2.80 -12.03
N PRO A 112 16.87 -3.82 -12.61
CA PRO A 112 15.54 -4.25 -12.20
C PRO A 112 15.47 -4.83 -10.78
N ASP A 113 16.60 -5.26 -10.23
CA ASP A 113 16.77 -5.83 -8.89
C ASP A 113 17.23 -4.80 -7.85
N ASP A 114 17.04 -3.49 -8.11
CA ASP A 114 17.37 -2.46 -7.10
C ASP A 114 16.65 -2.77 -5.78
N GLN A 115 17.39 -2.72 -4.69
CA GLN A 115 16.94 -3.17 -3.38
C GLN A 115 15.70 -2.40 -2.86
N PHE A 116 15.60 -1.12 -3.17
CA PHE A 116 14.55 -0.22 -2.62
C PHE A 116 13.57 0.27 -3.67
N LYS A 117 13.97 0.26 -4.93
CA LYS A 117 13.17 0.77 -6.06
C LYS A 117 13.25 -0.22 -7.24
N PRO A 118 12.79 -1.46 -7.07
CA PRO A 118 12.84 -2.46 -8.14
C PRO A 118 11.97 -2.03 -9.34
N TYR A 119 12.38 -2.43 -10.54
CA TYR A 119 11.60 -2.19 -11.74
C TYR A 119 10.33 -3.03 -11.80
N GLY A 120 9.26 -2.42 -12.32
CA GLY A 120 8.01 -3.09 -12.63
C GLY A 120 7.01 -3.08 -11.47
N ALA A 121 6.02 -3.98 -11.55
CA ALA A 121 5.07 -4.18 -10.49
C ALA A 121 5.60 -5.18 -9.46
N THR A 122 5.27 -4.97 -8.19
CA THR A 122 5.56 -5.89 -7.09
C THR A 122 4.28 -6.63 -6.71
N PRO A 123 4.07 -7.90 -7.16
CA PRO A 123 2.84 -8.65 -6.86
C PRO A 123 2.54 -8.76 -5.36
N GLY A 124 3.58 -8.85 -4.51
CA GLY A 124 3.43 -8.81 -3.06
C GLY A 124 2.71 -7.56 -2.57
N HIS A 125 3.02 -6.38 -3.12
CA HIS A 125 2.32 -5.13 -2.80
C HIS A 125 0.87 -5.13 -3.32
N GLY A 126 0.61 -5.69 -4.50
CA GLY A 126 -0.77 -5.86 -4.99
C GLY A 126 -1.63 -6.69 -4.03
N ILE A 127 -1.05 -7.75 -3.47
CA ILE A 127 -1.67 -8.59 -2.44
C ILE A 127 -1.88 -7.80 -1.15
N GLU A 128 -0.87 -7.07 -0.69
CA GLU A 128 -0.94 -6.26 0.53
C GLU A 128 -1.97 -5.12 0.41
N TRP A 129 -2.02 -4.42 -0.72
CA TRP A 129 -3.07 -3.44 -0.99
C TRP A 129 -4.47 -4.03 -0.94
N ALA A 130 -4.68 -5.24 -1.46
CA ALA A 130 -5.97 -5.93 -1.34
C ALA A 130 -6.37 -6.15 0.13
N ARG A 131 -5.42 -6.50 1.00
CA ARG A 131 -5.63 -6.61 2.45
C ARG A 131 -6.01 -5.27 3.08
N LEU A 132 -5.22 -4.24 2.82
CA LEU A 132 -5.41 -2.92 3.42
C LEU A 132 -6.74 -2.28 3.00
N ILE A 133 -7.10 -2.39 1.73
CA ILE A 133 -8.40 -1.93 1.22
C ILE A 133 -9.53 -2.67 1.94
N THR A 134 -9.44 -3.99 2.07
CA THR A 134 -10.48 -4.79 2.74
C THR A 134 -10.58 -4.42 4.22
N GLN A 135 -9.48 -4.24 4.93
CA GLN A 135 -9.46 -3.82 6.33
C GLN A 135 -10.06 -2.42 6.51
N TRP A 136 -9.72 -1.48 5.63
CA TRP A 136 -10.30 -0.15 5.63
C TRP A 136 -11.82 -0.20 5.40
N VAL A 137 -12.29 -0.99 4.44
CA VAL A 137 -13.73 -1.21 4.16
C VAL A 137 -14.44 -1.74 5.39
N LEU A 138 -13.92 -2.79 6.01
CA LEU A 138 -14.52 -3.39 7.20
C LEU A 138 -14.64 -2.42 8.38
N SER A 139 -13.69 -1.51 8.52
CA SER A 139 -13.69 -0.51 9.58
C SER A 139 -14.57 0.71 9.28
N THR A 140 -14.78 1.03 7.99
CA THR A 140 -15.43 2.27 7.53
C THR A 140 -16.88 2.05 7.17
N TYR A 141 -17.17 1.05 6.33
CA TYR A 141 -18.51 0.84 5.77
C TYR A 141 -19.43 -0.02 6.66
N LYS A 142 -18.86 -0.85 7.54
CA LYS A 142 -19.61 -1.67 8.51
C LYS A 142 -20.82 -2.38 7.86
N GLU A 143 -22.03 -1.81 8.01
CA GLU A 143 -23.28 -2.36 7.49
C GLU A 143 -23.62 -1.86 6.05
N ASP A 144 -22.90 -0.88 5.52
CA ASP A 144 -23.13 -0.36 4.16
C ASP A 144 -22.44 -1.22 3.10
N LYS A 145 -23.05 -2.36 2.79
CA LYS A 145 -22.53 -3.28 1.75
C LYS A 145 -22.48 -2.66 0.36
N ALA A 146 -23.40 -1.76 0.04
CA ALA A 146 -23.44 -1.14 -1.28
C ALA A 146 -22.26 -0.18 -1.49
N GLY A 147 -21.94 0.62 -0.49
CA GLY A 147 -20.76 1.49 -0.51
C GLY A 147 -19.43 0.69 -0.47
N ALA A 148 -19.42 -0.45 0.22
CA ALA A 148 -18.26 -1.34 0.32
C ALA A 148 -17.93 -2.07 -1.00
N ALA A 149 -18.95 -2.47 -1.76
CA ALA A 149 -18.83 -3.38 -2.90
C ALA A 149 -17.77 -2.98 -3.94
N PRO A 150 -17.64 -1.73 -4.39
CA PRO A 150 -16.64 -1.35 -5.39
C PRO A 150 -15.20 -1.53 -4.89
N TYR A 151 -14.97 -1.34 -3.60
CA TYR A 151 -13.65 -1.51 -2.97
C TYR A 151 -13.30 -2.98 -2.77
N ILE A 152 -14.28 -3.81 -2.43
CA ILE A 152 -14.06 -5.27 -2.32
C ILE A 152 -13.76 -5.85 -3.70
N GLU A 153 -14.53 -5.49 -4.73
CA GLU A 153 -14.25 -5.90 -6.11
C GLU A 153 -12.83 -5.47 -6.54
N ALA A 154 -12.40 -4.27 -6.19
CA ALA A 154 -11.06 -3.80 -6.49
C ALA A 154 -9.98 -4.60 -5.75
N ALA A 155 -10.20 -4.93 -4.47
CA ALA A 155 -9.29 -5.77 -3.69
C ALA A 155 -9.16 -7.18 -4.29
N GLU A 156 -10.26 -7.79 -4.73
CA GLU A 156 -10.26 -9.07 -5.43
C GLU A 156 -9.49 -9.00 -6.76
N ASN A 157 -9.69 -7.94 -7.53
CA ASN A 157 -8.98 -7.74 -8.79
C ASN A 157 -7.46 -7.60 -8.58
N LEU A 158 -7.02 -6.84 -7.57
CA LEU A 158 -5.61 -6.71 -7.20
C LEU A 158 -5.01 -8.04 -6.79
N TYR A 159 -5.68 -8.76 -5.89
CA TYR A 159 -5.24 -10.07 -5.43
C TYR A 159 -5.14 -11.08 -6.58
N ASN A 160 -6.20 -11.21 -7.39
CA ASN A 160 -6.25 -12.14 -8.51
C ASN A 160 -5.20 -11.82 -9.57
N ARG A 161 -4.96 -10.53 -9.86
CA ARG A 161 -3.91 -10.11 -10.80
C ARG A 161 -2.53 -10.48 -10.26
N ALA A 162 -2.23 -10.19 -9.03
CA ALA A 162 -0.94 -10.49 -8.41
C ALA A 162 -0.65 -12.00 -8.38
N VAL A 163 -1.66 -12.80 -8.02
CA VAL A 163 -1.54 -14.28 -8.04
C VAL A 163 -1.34 -14.80 -9.45
N ALA A 164 -2.13 -14.33 -10.43
CA ALA A 164 -2.02 -14.78 -11.83
C ALA A 164 -0.66 -14.45 -12.44
N ASP A 165 -0.07 -13.30 -12.10
CA ASP A 165 1.20 -12.85 -12.66
C ASP A 165 2.42 -13.51 -12.00
N ALA A 166 2.32 -13.92 -10.72
CA ALA A 166 3.51 -14.25 -9.94
C ALA A 166 3.53 -15.63 -9.29
N TRP A 167 2.39 -16.27 -9.08
CA TRP A 167 2.34 -17.57 -8.43
C TRP A 167 2.84 -18.68 -9.35
N ASN A 168 4.01 -19.26 -9.03
CA ASN A 168 4.68 -20.28 -9.85
C ASN A 168 4.92 -19.89 -11.32
N ALA A 169 4.92 -18.58 -11.61
CA ALA A 169 4.89 -18.06 -12.98
C ALA A 169 6.17 -18.36 -13.79
N ASP A 170 7.29 -18.57 -13.12
CA ASP A 170 8.58 -18.92 -13.72
C ASP A 170 8.93 -20.41 -13.62
N GLY A 171 7.95 -21.25 -13.22
CA GLY A 171 8.12 -22.69 -13.04
C GLY A 171 8.68 -23.12 -11.69
N ALA A 172 9.06 -22.18 -10.80
CA ALA A 172 9.46 -22.46 -9.43
C ALA A 172 8.30 -22.17 -8.46
N PRO A 173 8.21 -22.87 -7.31
CA PRO A 173 7.14 -22.63 -6.32
C PRO A 173 7.19 -21.24 -5.70
N GLY A 174 6.02 -20.66 -5.42
CA GLY A 174 5.86 -19.41 -4.70
C GLY A 174 5.68 -18.19 -5.60
N ILE A 175 5.75 -17.00 -5.01
CA ILE A 175 5.49 -15.72 -5.65
C ILE A 175 6.82 -15.10 -6.07
N CYS A 176 7.02 -14.80 -7.36
CA CYS A 176 8.19 -14.05 -7.81
C CYS A 176 8.10 -12.59 -7.34
N TYR A 177 9.27 -11.96 -7.15
CA TYR A 177 9.33 -10.66 -6.49
C TYR A 177 8.72 -9.56 -7.35
N THR A 178 9.18 -9.41 -8.62
CA THR A 178 8.61 -8.40 -9.53
C THR A 178 8.23 -8.98 -10.88
N THR A 179 7.33 -8.29 -11.57
CA THR A 179 6.95 -8.57 -12.95
C THR A 179 7.04 -7.30 -13.79
N ASP A 180 7.15 -7.44 -15.11
CA ASP A 180 6.94 -6.33 -16.02
C ASP A 180 5.43 -5.97 -16.11
N TRP A 181 5.13 -4.93 -16.86
CA TRP A 181 3.75 -4.43 -17.03
C TRP A 181 2.85 -5.35 -17.89
N ASN A 182 3.40 -6.42 -18.44
CA ASN A 182 2.66 -7.50 -19.11
C ASN A 182 2.49 -8.74 -18.23
N GLY A 183 2.97 -8.69 -16.98
CA GLY A 183 2.89 -9.79 -16.02
C GLY A 183 3.97 -10.86 -16.18
N LYS A 184 5.04 -10.57 -16.94
CA LYS A 184 6.16 -11.50 -17.07
C LYS A 184 7.13 -11.32 -15.89
N PRO A 185 7.55 -12.38 -15.18
CA PRO A 185 8.54 -12.33 -14.13
C PRO A 185 9.83 -11.61 -14.54
N VAL A 186 10.34 -10.72 -13.70
CA VAL A 186 11.58 -9.96 -13.91
C VAL A 186 12.59 -10.28 -12.81
N VAL A 187 12.25 -10.10 -11.53
CA VAL A 187 13.07 -10.50 -10.40
C VAL A 187 12.48 -11.79 -9.83
N HIS A 188 13.25 -12.86 -9.90
CA HIS A 188 12.81 -14.21 -9.58
C HIS A 188 12.96 -14.59 -8.11
N ASP A 189 13.43 -13.68 -7.27
CA ASP A 189 13.60 -13.92 -5.83
C ASP A 189 12.26 -14.22 -5.15
N ARG A 190 12.32 -15.02 -4.06
CA ARG A 190 11.17 -15.37 -3.23
C ARG A 190 11.33 -14.70 -1.87
N MET A 191 10.57 -13.62 -1.67
CA MET A 191 10.56 -12.92 -0.39
C MET A 191 9.56 -13.59 0.56
N HIS A 192 9.96 -13.90 1.79
CA HIS A 192 9.10 -14.54 2.77
C HIS A 192 7.85 -13.69 3.09
N TRP A 193 7.99 -12.36 3.07
CA TRP A 193 6.89 -11.44 3.39
C TRP A 193 5.76 -11.52 2.35
N THR A 194 6.05 -11.79 1.07
CA THR A 194 5.01 -11.92 0.02
C THR A 194 4.06 -13.08 0.31
N LEU A 195 4.59 -14.20 0.84
CA LEU A 195 3.75 -15.33 1.26
C LEU A 195 2.98 -15.04 2.55
N ALA A 196 3.59 -14.31 3.50
CA ALA A 196 2.91 -13.87 4.70
C ALA A 196 1.72 -12.96 4.36
N GLU A 197 1.91 -12.02 3.45
CA GLU A 197 0.83 -11.17 2.93
C GLU A 197 -0.23 -11.98 2.18
N ALA A 198 0.16 -12.95 1.35
CA ALA A 198 -0.80 -13.80 0.63
C ALA A 198 -1.69 -14.59 1.59
N ILE A 199 -1.14 -15.15 2.66
CA ILE A 199 -1.90 -15.87 3.69
C ILE A 199 -2.86 -14.91 4.40
N ASN A 200 -2.36 -13.75 4.84
CA ASN A 200 -3.15 -12.77 5.57
C ASN A 200 -4.28 -12.20 4.72
N THR A 201 -3.98 -11.82 3.49
CA THR A 201 -4.96 -11.29 2.53
C THR A 201 -6.04 -12.32 2.20
N SER A 202 -5.65 -13.59 1.95
CA SER A 202 -6.62 -14.67 1.71
C SER A 202 -7.57 -14.84 2.89
N ALA A 203 -7.05 -14.79 4.13
CA ALA A 203 -7.87 -14.89 5.33
C ALA A 203 -8.81 -13.70 5.50
N VAL A 204 -8.39 -12.49 5.15
CA VAL A 204 -9.23 -11.28 5.27
C VAL A 204 -10.29 -11.26 4.16
N LEU A 205 -9.92 -11.52 2.90
CA LEU A 205 -10.85 -11.56 1.77
C LEU A 205 -11.91 -12.64 1.94
N SER A 206 -11.58 -13.83 2.43
CA SER A 206 -12.54 -14.91 2.65
C SER A 206 -13.67 -14.58 3.64
N ASN A 207 -13.56 -13.49 4.40
CA ASN A 207 -14.64 -13.03 5.29
C ASN A 207 -15.63 -12.10 4.59
N VAL A 208 -15.33 -11.61 3.37
CA VAL A 208 -16.14 -10.61 2.68
C VAL A 208 -16.52 -11.02 1.26
N THR A 209 -15.96 -12.12 0.78
CA THR A 209 -16.24 -12.73 -0.53
C THR A 209 -16.88 -14.10 -0.37
N ASP A 210 -17.65 -14.56 -1.37
CA ASP A 210 -18.31 -15.88 -1.41
C ASP A 210 -17.35 -17.00 -1.84
#